data_f11eb2bbf94c4c594e07906dcc201a85
#
_entry.id   f11eb2bbf94c4c594e07906dcc201a85
#
_cell.length_a   1.000
_cell.length_b   1.000
_cell.length_c   1.000
_cell.angle_alpha   90.00
_cell.angle_beta   90.00
_cell.angle_gamma   90.00
#
_symmetry.space_group_name_H-M   'P 1'
#
loop_
_entity.id
_entity.type
_entity.pdbx_description
1 polymer ?
#
loop_
_entity_poly.entity_id
_entity_poly.type
_entity_poly.pdbx_seq_one_letter_code
_entity_poly.pdbx_strand_id
1 'polypeptide(L)'
;VKKAAKPFLKKYGIHALVFILAVCIGGWTAIHLGQDINFDLLNYHYHNPYAFLHGRVESDIAVGELESYMNPLPDIPGFMLISHVSPRRAALGLGMIQGINIFLIFEIALLLLPHKKVRPWLRTGTALFIGIISFFGAGNLGEVGNTMGDNVASLFVLGALFLLLYTFDRPKVWPSARVLRLLAYFVIGVGMGLKLTGVIYAVALICAGLLLEGSLIQKCKEAALHGLAIGAGILVTGGFWFVRLWILFRNPMFPFYNAIFRSPYYPAVNFEDARWVPRSLVHAIFAPYYYASKQALSAEVSFRDPRLAVVYTLFVVLLVWFVVNKWPLKKNRPLGLEWSKAQTAFWIFVVVSFVVWVGKFSYYRYIMPLELVAIVAIATVIFAIIPRFTYAAGVLVIIAVVITRLTIPLDWGRVSWRPTYFGVSHATFAHMEHAAVLIPGMAPFGFVVPYFPESSQTIRIESDLSSPAIGTPVMQQKLRTAVEQKRQQGAPFYALKADEEAVHTEQTLNQYGFKTQSCQELPIYIRETNPMKFRLCQLESL
;
A
#
# COMPACT_ATOMS: atom_id res chain seq x y z
N VAL A 1 -13.80 -5.14 41.70
CA VAL A 1 -13.22 -5.48 40.39
C VAL A 1 -14.13 -6.44 39.63
N LYS A 2 -14.59 -7.56 40.21
CA LYS A 2 -15.46 -8.57 39.50
C LYS A 2 -16.83 -8.03 39.08
N LYS A 3 -17.45 -7.03 39.76
CA LYS A 3 -18.75 -6.45 39.39
C LYS A 3 -18.67 -5.46 38.22
N ALA A 4 -17.54 -4.79 37.98
CA ALA A 4 -17.34 -3.88 36.87
C ALA A 4 -16.93 -4.61 35.55
N ALA A 5 -16.31 -5.77 35.64
CA ALA A 5 -15.86 -6.56 34.48
C ALA A 5 -17.00 -7.19 33.67
N LYS A 6 -18.12 -7.62 34.34
CA LYS A 6 -19.27 -8.24 33.65
C LYS A 6 -19.96 -7.36 32.61
N PRO A 7 -20.29 -6.06 32.88
CA PRO A 7 -20.92 -5.21 31.87
C PRO A 7 -19.93 -4.83 30.73
N PHE A 8 -18.64 -4.72 31.01
CA PHE A 8 -17.61 -4.45 30.01
C PHE A 8 -17.46 -5.61 29.03
N LEU A 9 -17.30 -6.84 29.52
CA LEU A 9 -17.21 -8.06 28.71
C LEU A 9 -18.48 -8.27 27.87
N LYS A 10 -19.67 -7.99 28.41
CA LYS A 10 -20.95 -8.10 27.68
C LYS A 10 -21.06 -7.09 26.54
N LYS A 11 -20.43 -5.91 26.66
CA LYS A 11 -20.48 -4.83 25.66
C LYS A 11 -19.40 -4.95 24.59
N TYR A 12 -18.19 -5.33 24.99
CA TYR A 12 -17.01 -5.31 24.10
C TYR A 12 -16.46 -6.70 23.75
N GLY A 13 -16.92 -7.75 24.40
CA GLY A 13 -16.37 -9.10 24.23
C GLY A 13 -16.43 -9.62 22.80
N ILE A 14 -17.52 -9.34 22.05
CA ILE A 14 -17.64 -9.74 20.65
C ILE A 14 -16.63 -9.02 19.74
N HIS A 15 -16.39 -7.72 19.96
CA HIS A 15 -15.43 -6.95 19.19
C HIS A 15 -14.01 -7.44 19.45
N ALA A 16 -13.65 -7.76 20.71
CA ALA A 16 -12.36 -8.33 21.05
C ALA A 16 -12.17 -9.74 20.43
N LEU A 17 -13.21 -10.56 20.46
CA LEU A 17 -13.17 -11.89 19.84
C LEU A 17 -12.98 -11.79 18.32
N VAL A 18 -13.72 -10.90 17.66
CA VAL A 18 -13.59 -10.68 16.20
C VAL A 18 -12.21 -10.12 15.87
N PHE A 19 -11.65 -9.22 16.70
CA PHE A 19 -10.29 -8.72 16.52
C PHE A 19 -9.25 -9.86 16.56
N ILE A 20 -9.33 -10.72 17.58
CA ILE A 20 -8.43 -11.89 17.70
C ILE A 20 -8.59 -12.82 16.49
N LEU A 21 -9.82 -13.13 16.10
CA LEU A 21 -10.10 -13.96 14.94
C LEU A 21 -9.54 -13.35 13.65
N ALA A 22 -9.70 -12.04 13.45
CA ALA A 22 -9.20 -11.30 12.30
C ALA A 22 -7.67 -11.39 12.19
N VAL A 23 -6.97 -11.15 13.30
CA VAL A 23 -5.51 -11.28 13.40
C VAL A 23 -5.06 -12.72 13.12
N CYS A 24 -5.76 -13.73 13.67
CA CYS A 24 -5.46 -15.14 13.41
C CYS A 24 -5.66 -15.52 11.94
N ILE A 25 -6.76 -15.05 11.31
CA ILE A 25 -7.02 -15.32 9.87
C ILE A 25 -5.92 -14.70 9.01
N GLY A 26 -5.53 -13.45 9.27
CA GLY A 26 -4.45 -12.80 8.52
C GLY A 26 -3.13 -13.55 8.62
N GLY A 27 -2.72 -13.92 9.83
CA GLY A 27 -1.49 -14.69 10.06
C GLY A 27 -1.54 -16.09 9.45
N TRP A 28 -2.68 -16.79 9.58
CA TRP A 28 -2.88 -18.09 8.98
C TRP A 28 -2.82 -18.05 7.44
N THR A 29 -3.46 -17.05 6.83
CA THR A 29 -3.42 -16.84 5.39
C THR A 29 -1.99 -16.61 4.90
N ALA A 30 -1.22 -15.76 5.59
CA ALA A 30 0.16 -15.47 5.25
C ALA A 30 1.04 -16.72 5.22
N ILE A 31 0.88 -17.63 6.21
CA ILE A 31 1.63 -18.89 6.27
C ILE A 31 1.34 -19.79 5.06
N HIS A 32 0.11 -19.77 4.53
CA HIS A 32 -0.29 -20.64 3.42
C HIS A 32 0.09 -20.09 2.04
N LEU A 33 0.38 -18.79 1.94
CA LEU A 33 0.74 -18.15 0.68
C LEU A 33 2.20 -18.35 0.28
N GLY A 34 3.09 -18.69 1.20
CA GLY A 34 4.52 -18.85 0.94
C GLY A 34 5.37 -17.63 1.29
N GLN A 35 6.69 -17.77 1.10
CA GLN A 35 7.67 -16.74 1.45
C GLN A 35 7.67 -15.61 0.43
N ASP A 36 7.62 -14.39 0.91
CA ASP A 36 7.70 -13.17 0.12
C ASP A 36 9.10 -12.97 -0.47
N ILE A 37 9.14 -12.72 -1.78
CA ILE A 37 10.33 -12.32 -2.54
C ILE A 37 9.97 -11.29 -3.62
N ASN A 38 9.01 -10.41 -3.32
CA ASN A 38 8.61 -9.38 -4.27
C ASN A 38 9.78 -8.43 -4.61
N PHE A 39 9.70 -7.79 -5.78
CA PHE A 39 10.73 -6.89 -6.27
C PHE A 39 11.02 -5.73 -5.30
N ASP A 40 10.00 -5.13 -4.72
CA ASP A 40 10.13 -3.98 -3.82
C ASP A 40 10.88 -4.37 -2.53
N LEU A 41 10.65 -5.59 -1.98
CA LEU A 41 11.41 -6.12 -0.86
C LEU A 41 12.89 -6.23 -1.19
N LEU A 42 13.19 -6.79 -2.37
CA LEU A 42 14.58 -7.02 -2.80
C LEU A 42 15.28 -5.71 -3.17
N ASN A 43 14.54 -4.70 -3.63
CA ASN A 43 15.11 -3.44 -4.07
C ASN A 43 15.27 -2.43 -2.91
N TYR A 44 14.21 -2.15 -2.13
CA TYR A 44 14.26 -1.05 -1.16
C TYR A 44 13.58 -1.31 0.19
N HIS A 45 12.53 -2.12 0.32
CA HIS A 45 11.82 -2.32 1.60
C HIS A 45 12.69 -2.96 2.70
N TYR A 46 13.74 -3.70 2.32
CA TYR A 46 14.70 -4.23 3.28
C TYR A 46 15.89 -3.29 3.48
N HIS A 47 16.33 -2.60 2.43
CA HIS A 47 17.48 -1.69 2.48
C HIS A 47 17.18 -0.36 3.18
N ASN A 48 16.06 0.30 2.85
CA ASN A 48 15.78 1.66 3.36
C ASN A 48 15.72 1.74 4.90
N PRO A 49 14.99 0.85 5.61
CA PRO A 49 15.03 0.85 7.06
C PRO A 49 16.41 0.52 7.63
N TYR A 50 17.17 -0.39 7.00
CA TYR A 50 18.56 -0.66 7.37
C TYR A 50 19.40 0.60 7.26
N ALA A 51 19.38 1.26 6.10
CA ALA A 51 20.16 2.47 5.85
C ALA A 51 19.80 3.60 6.83
N PHE A 52 18.52 3.73 7.16
CA PHE A 52 18.05 4.71 8.14
C PHE A 52 18.54 4.40 9.56
N LEU A 53 18.39 3.16 10.03
CA LEU A 53 18.74 2.75 11.40
C LEU A 53 20.27 2.76 11.65
N HIS A 54 21.07 2.52 10.59
CA HIS A 54 22.54 2.47 10.68
C HIS A 54 23.21 3.75 10.14
N GLY A 55 22.46 4.83 9.90
CA GLY A 55 23.02 6.10 9.45
C GLY A 55 23.61 6.09 8.04
N ARG A 56 23.21 5.16 7.17
CA ARG A 56 23.80 4.92 5.85
C ARG A 56 23.09 5.63 4.69
N VAL A 57 22.02 6.38 4.95
CA VAL A 57 21.22 7.07 3.92
C VAL A 57 22.04 7.99 3.00
N GLU A 58 23.16 8.51 3.49
CA GLU A 58 24.04 9.40 2.74
C GLU A 58 25.24 8.67 2.11
N SER A 59 25.73 7.63 2.78
CA SER A 59 26.87 6.85 2.31
C SER A 59 26.49 5.90 1.19
N ASP A 60 25.36 5.20 1.32
CA ASP A 60 24.85 4.31 0.28
C ASP A 60 24.00 5.12 -0.72
N ILE A 61 24.41 5.16 -1.98
CA ILE A 61 23.81 6.09 -2.95
C ILE A 61 22.91 5.34 -3.91
N ALA A 62 21.63 5.69 -3.94
CA ALA A 62 20.61 5.22 -4.89
C ALA A 62 20.46 3.68 -4.98
N VAL A 63 20.73 2.94 -3.90
CA VAL A 63 20.76 1.48 -3.88
C VAL A 63 19.45 0.85 -4.38
N GLY A 64 18.30 1.37 -3.96
CA GLY A 64 16.96 0.99 -4.41
C GLY A 64 16.39 1.97 -5.45
N GLU A 65 17.21 2.53 -6.31
CA GLU A 65 16.80 3.45 -7.38
C GLU A 65 16.07 4.70 -6.83
N LEU A 66 15.00 5.18 -7.48
CA LEU A 66 14.14 6.26 -6.99
C LEU A 66 13.61 5.99 -5.59
N GLU A 67 13.28 4.73 -5.31
CA GLU A 67 12.67 4.27 -4.07
C GLU A 67 13.62 4.31 -2.88
N SER A 68 14.94 4.47 -3.08
CA SER A 68 15.93 4.69 -2.01
C SER A 68 15.57 5.85 -1.09
N TYR A 69 14.82 6.81 -1.60
CA TYR A 69 14.46 8.04 -0.90
C TYR A 69 13.01 8.07 -0.42
N MET A 70 12.31 6.93 -0.46
CA MET A 70 11.01 6.77 0.20
C MET A 70 11.17 6.76 1.72
N ASN A 71 10.11 7.17 2.44
CA ASN A 71 10.11 7.15 3.90
C ASN A 71 10.36 5.73 4.43
N PRO A 72 11.41 5.47 5.22
CA PRO A 72 11.72 4.13 5.71
C PRO A 72 10.83 3.66 6.85
N LEU A 73 10.08 4.55 7.50
CA LEU A 73 9.33 4.27 8.72
C LEU A 73 8.30 3.12 8.56
N PRO A 74 7.51 3.02 7.47
CA PRO A 74 6.56 1.92 7.29
C PRO A 74 7.24 0.55 7.16
N ASP A 75 8.50 0.51 6.72
CA ASP A 75 9.24 -0.72 6.45
C ASP A 75 10.00 -1.26 7.67
N ILE A 76 10.21 -0.42 8.70
CA ILE A 76 10.94 -0.83 9.92
C ILE A 76 10.35 -2.09 10.55
N PRO A 77 9.04 -2.25 10.75
CA PRO A 77 8.49 -3.48 11.33
C PRO A 77 8.79 -4.72 10.49
N GLY A 78 8.67 -4.62 9.16
CA GLY A 78 9.01 -5.70 8.22
C GLY A 78 10.49 -6.07 8.28
N PHE A 79 11.38 -5.07 8.24
CA PHE A 79 12.82 -5.25 8.39
C PHE A 79 13.19 -5.96 9.70
N MET A 80 12.63 -5.50 10.82
CA MET A 80 12.89 -6.11 12.15
C MET A 80 12.44 -7.57 12.20
N LEU A 81 11.27 -7.89 11.64
CA LEU A 81 10.80 -9.27 11.57
C LEU A 81 11.72 -10.12 10.69
N ILE A 82 12.03 -9.68 9.48
CA ILE A 82 12.86 -10.43 8.52
C ILE A 82 14.28 -10.68 9.07
N SER A 83 14.84 -9.69 9.78
CA SER A 83 16.20 -9.79 10.32
C SER A 83 16.33 -10.68 11.55
N HIS A 84 15.26 -10.86 12.35
CA HIS A 84 15.37 -11.50 13.66
C HIS A 84 14.62 -12.82 13.80
N VAL A 85 13.68 -13.14 12.89
CA VAL A 85 12.92 -14.39 13.00
C VAL A 85 12.94 -15.15 11.66
N SER A 86 12.55 -16.43 11.69
CA SER A 86 12.49 -17.24 10.48
C SER A 86 11.45 -16.66 9.48
N PRO A 87 11.61 -16.90 8.16
CA PRO A 87 10.72 -16.35 7.12
C PRO A 87 9.24 -16.61 7.39
N ARG A 88 8.92 -17.82 7.86
CA ARG A 88 7.53 -18.20 8.20
C ARG A 88 6.96 -17.41 9.38
N ARG A 89 7.78 -17.08 10.38
CA ARG A 89 7.38 -16.24 11.53
C ARG A 89 7.25 -14.77 11.13
N ALA A 90 8.11 -14.29 10.25
CA ALA A 90 8.03 -12.93 9.73
C ALA A 90 6.71 -12.74 8.96
N ALA A 91 6.38 -13.66 8.04
CA ALA A 91 5.12 -13.62 7.31
C ALA A 91 3.89 -13.74 8.24
N LEU A 92 3.95 -14.59 9.28
CA LEU A 92 2.90 -14.68 10.30
C LEU A 92 2.67 -13.31 10.95
N GLY A 93 3.72 -12.64 11.41
CA GLY A 93 3.65 -11.32 12.06
C GLY A 93 3.06 -10.25 11.14
N LEU A 94 3.54 -10.17 9.89
CA LEU A 94 3.00 -9.26 8.87
C LEU A 94 1.52 -9.54 8.59
N GLY A 95 1.17 -10.80 8.35
CA GLY A 95 -0.21 -11.21 8.10
C GLY A 95 -1.15 -10.92 9.28
N MET A 96 -0.67 -11.05 10.53
CA MET A 96 -1.44 -10.68 11.73
C MET A 96 -1.80 -9.20 11.75
N ILE A 97 -0.86 -8.32 11.41
CA ILE A 97 -1.09 -6.86 11.31
C ILE A 97 -2.11 -6.59 10.19
N GLN A 98 -1.91 -7.17 9.02
CA GLN A 98 -2.76 -6.99 7.85
C GLN A 98 -4.17 -7.55 8.05
N GLY A 99 -4.33 -8.60 8.86
CA GLY A 99 -5.60 -9.17 9.27
C GLY A 99 -6.51 -8.20 10.03
N ILE A 100 -5.98 -7.13 10.64
CA ILE A 100 -6.77 -6.09 11.30
C ILE A 100 -7.76 -5.43 10.33
N ASN A 101 -7.50 -5.45 9.02
CA ASN A 101 -8.45 -4.99 8.00
C ASN A 101 -9.81 -5.72 8.09
N ILE A 102 -9.82 -7.03 8.40
CA ILE A 102 -11.06 -7.81 8.62
C ILE A 102 -11.89 -7.19 9.74
N PHE A 103 -11.23 -6.84 10.85
CA PHE A 103 -11.90 -6.23 12.00
C PHE A 103 -12.47 -4.84 11.66
N LEU A 104 -11.72 -4.00 10.97
CA LEU A 104 -12.19 -2.67 10.57
C LEU A 104 -13.38 -2.75 9.61
N ILE A 105 -13.36 -3.67 8.66
CA ILE A 105 -14.49 -3.91 7.75
C ILE A 105 -15.71 -4.45 8.52
N PHE A 106 -15.51 -5.35 9.48
CA PHE A 106 -16.57 -5.81 10.37
C PHE A 106 -17.27 -4.64 11.10
N GLU A 107 -16.47 -3.73 11.68
CA GLU A 107 -17.00 -2.55 12.38
C GLU A 107 -17.76 -1.61 11.43
N ILE A 108 -17.20 -1.34 10.24
CA ILE A 108 -17.87 -0.53 9.21
C ILE A 108 -19.18 -1.20 8.77
N ALA A 109 -19.18 -2.52 8.54
CA ALA A 109 -20.37 -3.25 8.18
C ALA A 109 -21.44 -3.18 9.28
N LEU A 110 -21.06 -3.30 10.56
CA LEU A 110 -21.99 -3.12 11.67
C LEU A 110 -22.63 -1.73 11.71
N LEU A 111 -21.92 -0.66 11.35
CA LEU A 111 -22.50 0.69 11.29
C LEU A 111 -23.52 0.83 10.16
N LEU A 112 -23.28 0.16 9.03
CA LEU A 112 -24.07 0.37 7.80
C LEU A 112 -25.21 -0.64 7.61
N LEU A 113 -25.13 -1.83 8.24
CA LEU A 113 -26.19 -2.82 8.17
C LEU A 113 -27.45 -2.42 8.95
N PRO A 114 -28.66 -2.74 8.45
CA PRO A 114 -29.91 -2.48 9.17
C PRO A 114 -29.90 -3.08 10.59
N HIS A 115 -30.40 -2.33 11.56
CA HIS A 115 -30.47 -2.76 12.97
C HIS A 115 -31.91 -2.92 13.48
N LYS A 116 -32.89 -2.25 12.85
CA LYS A 116 -34.29 -2.31 13.27
C LYS A 116 -34.90 -3.67 12.92
N LYS A 117 -35.54 -4.32 13.91
CA LYS A 117 -36.21 -5.63 13.75
C LYS A 117 -35.30 -6.78 13.28
N VAL A 118 -33.99 -6.68 13.49
CA VAL A 118 -33.01 -7.74 13.16
C VAL A 118 -32.45 -8.35 14.44
N ARG A 119 -32.34 -9.68 14.49
CA ARG A 119 -31.72 -10.39 15.61
C ARG A 119 -30.22 -10.01 15.69
N PRO A 120 -29.69 -9.61 16.86
CA PRO A 120 -28.31 -9.14 16.98
C PRO A 120 -27.27 -10.12 16.46
N TRP A 121 -27.42 -11.43 16.76
CA TRP A 121 -26.48 -12.45 16.30
C TRP A 121 -26.43 -12.58 14.77
N LEU A 122 -27.59 -12.45 14.09
CA LEU A 122 -27.65 -12.52 12.63
C LEU A 122 -26.96 -11.32 11.99
N ARG A 123 -27.18 -10.11 12.53
CA ARG A 123 -26.51 -8.90 12.07
C ARG A 123 -24.99 -8.97 12.29
N THR A 124 -24.56 -9.42 13.47
CA THR A 124 -23.14 -9.61 13.81
C THR A 124 -22.50 -10.67 12.94
N GLY A 125 -23.17 -11.83 12.74
CA GLY A 125 -22.68 -12.89 11.85
C GLY A 125 -22.55 -12.44 10.39
N THR A 126 -23.51 -11.64 9.89
CA THR A 126 -23.43 -11.07 8.53
C THR A 126 -22.27 -10.07 8.42
N ALA A 127 -22.07 -9.20 9.41
CA ALA A 127 -20.95 -8.27 9.43
C ALA A 127 -19.59 -9.00 9.48
N LEU A 128 -19.49 -10.07 10.28
CA LEU A 128 -18.28 -10.90 10.34
C LEU A 128 -18.00 -11.60 9.00
N PHE A 129 -19.04 -12.16 8.37
CA PHE A 129 -18.93 -12.72 7.02
C PHE A 129 -18.42 -11.69 6.01
N ILE A 130 -18.99 -10.47 6.02
CA ILE A 130 -18.53 -9.37 5.17
C ILE A 130 -17.04 -9.07 5.43
N GLY A 131 -16.63 -8.93 6.69
CA GLY A 131 -15.23 -8.68 7.05
C GLY A 131 -14.29 -9.75 6.52
N ILE A 132 -14.61 -11.02 6.75
CA ILE A 132 -13.79 -12.14 6.30
C ILE A 132 -13.70 -12.20 4.76
N ILE A 133 -14.84 -12.13 4.07
CA ILE A 133 -14.86 -12.31 2.62
C ILE A 133 -14.24 -11.12 1.87
N SER A 134 -14.30 -9.91 2.46
CA SER A 134 -13.64 -8.72 1.93
C SER A 134 -12.13 -8.90 1.87
N PHE A 135 -11.55 -9.65 2.80
CA PHE A 135 -10.11 -9.89 2.89
C PHE A 135 -9.56 -10.70 1.70
N PHE A 136 -10.39 -11.49 1.03
CA PHE A 136 -9.99 -12.33 -0.10
C PHE A 136 -10.13 -11.61 -1.46
N GLY A 137 -9.78 -10.32 -1.54
CA GLY A 137 -9.64 -9.57 -2.77
C GLY A 137 -8.34 -9.84 -3.51
N ALA A 138 -8.29 -9.56 -4.80
CA ALA A 138 -7.12 -9.87 -5.62
C ALA A 138 -5.86 -9.13 -5.15
N GLY A 139 -5.97 -7.83 -4.87
CA GLY A 139 -4.89 -7.02 -4.36
C GLY A 139 -4.51 -7.41 -2.94
N ASN A 140 -5.49 -7.40 -2.03
CA ASN A 140 -5.23 -7.70 -0.62
C ASN A 140 -4.63 -9.10 -0.43
N LEU A 141 -5.19 -10.13 -1.07
CA LEU A 141 -4.68 -11.50 -0.95
C LEU A 141 -3.27 -11.63 -1.54
N GLY A 142 -2.97 -10.91 -2.62
CA GLY A 142 -1.63 -10.85 -3.20
C GLY A 142 -0.58 -10.29 -2.24
N GLU A 143 -0.98 -9.41 -1.32
CA GLU A 143 -0.07 -8.75 -0.39
C GLU A 143 -0.07 -9.32 1.04
N VAL A 144 -0.95 -10.27 1.39
CA VAL A 144 -0.98 -10.82 2.75
C VAL A 144 0.32 -11.53 3.08
N GLY A 145 0.97 -11.10 4.17
CA GLY A 145 2.25 -11.65 4.66
C GLY A 145 3.48 -11.15 3.89
N ASN A 146 3.33 -10.17 2.99
CA ASN A 146 4.46 -9.53 2.30
C ASN A 146 4.73 -8.09 2.81
N THR A 147 5.75 -7.47 2.25
CA THR A 147 6.29 -6.17 2.66
C THR A 147 5.78 -4.98 1.83
N MET A 148 4.96 -5.17 0.79
CA MET A 148 4.51 -4.08 -0.11
C MET A 148 3.74 -2.95 0.60
N GLY A 149 3.00 -3.28 1.69
CA GLY A 149 2.49 -2.32 2.64
C GLY A 149 1.19 -1.60 2.24
N ASP A 150 0.57 -1.86 1.08
CA ASP A 150 -0.69 -1.20 0.69
C ASP A 150 -1.86 -1.63 1.57
N ASN A 151 -1.89 -2.90 2.01
CA ASN A 151 -2.86 -3.38 2.97
C ASN A 151 -2.60 -2.89 4.41
N VAL A 152 -1.37 -2.53 4.78
CA VAL A 152 -1.07 -1.81 6.03
C VAL A 152 -1.52 -0.36 5.94
N ALA A 153 -1.26 0.32 4.81
CA ALA A 153 -1.78 1.66 4.56
C ALA A 153 -3.32 1.71 4.61
N SER A 154 -3.98 0.64 4.18
CA SER A 154 -5.45 0.48 4.25
C SER A 154 -5.99 0.55 5.68
N LEU A 155 -5.22 0.17 6.70
CA LEU A 155 -5.63 0.27 8.11
C LEU A 155 -5.94 1.72 8.51
N PHE A 156 -5.12 2.66 8.06
CA PHE A 156 -5.31 4.09 8.35
C PHE A 156 -6.52 4.64 7.59
N VAL A 157 -6.71 4.23 6.35
CA VAL A 157 -7.87 4.63 5.53
C VAL A 157 -9.17 4.10 6.13
N LEU A 158 -9.23 2.80 6.43
CA LEU A 158 -10.42 2.15 7.01
C LEU A 158 -10.68 2.62 8.44
N GLY A 159 -9.63 2.82 9.24
CA GLY A 159 -9.74 3.39 10.58
C GLY A 159 -10.32 4.80 10.56
N ALA A 160 -9.85 5.65 9.66
CA ALA A 160 -10.38 7.00 9.46
C ALA A 160 -11.83 6.98 8.96
N LEU A 161 -12.15 6.11 8.00
CA LEU A 161 -13.51 5.91 7.50
C LEU A 161 -14.45 5.43 8.61
N PHE A 162 -14.04 4.44 9.40
CA PHE A 162 -14.81 3.96 10.54
C PHE A 162 -15.12 5.09 11.53
N LEU A 163 -14.10 5.85 11.95
CA LEU A 163 -14.27 6.97 12.89
C LEU A 163 -15.24 8.02 12.34
N LEU A 164 -15.10 8.39 11.07
CA LEU A 164 -16.00 9.34 10.41
C LEU A 164 -17.44 8.83 10.41
N LEU A 165 -17.68 7.61 9.94
CA LEU A 165 -19.01 7.01 9.88
C LEU A 165 -19.65 6.83 11.26
N TYR A 166 -18.85 6.49 12.26
CA TYR A 166 -19.30 6.37 13.66
C TYR A 166 -19.88 7.66 14.21
N THR A 167 -19.34 8.83 13.81
CA THR A 167 -19.88 10.14 14.23
C THR A 167 -21.26 10.46 13.64
N PHE A 168 -21.60 9.87 12.51
CA PHE A 168 -22.90 10.04 11.85
C PHE A 168 -23.98 9.14 12.45
N ASP A 169 -23.58 7.94 12.86
CA ASP A 169 -24.47 6.99 13.55
C ASP A 169 -24.74 7.42 15.00
N ARG A 170 -23.75 8.07 15.65
CA ARG A 170 -23.79 8.45 17.06
C ARG A 170 -23.34 9.88 17.31
N PRO A 171 -24.18 10.89 17.00
CA PRO A 171 -23.78 12.29 17.12
C PRO A 171 -23.52 12.75 18.58
N LYS A 172 -24.06 12.02 19.59
CA LYS A 172 -23.86 12.29 21.02
C LYS A 172 -22.90 11.28 21.65
N VAL A 173 -21.72 11.11 21.06
CA VAL A 173 -20.69 10.18 21.53
C VAL A 173 -19.66 10.90 22.42
N TRP A 174 -19.00 10.14 23.30
CA TRP A 174 -17.82 10.60 24.04
C TRP A 174 -16.56 9.89 23.50
N PRO A 175 -15.43 10.59 23.24
CA PRO A 175 -15.31 12.06 23.16
C PRO A 175 -16.26 12.65 22.08
N SER A 176 -16.44 13.98 22.03
CA SER A 176 -17.45 14.57 21.14
C SER A 176 -17.26 14.16 19.67
N ALA A 177 -18.35 14.11 18.89
CA ALA A 177 -18.32 13.76 17.49
C ALA A 177 -17.32 14.60 16.67
N ARG A 178 -17.10 15.88 17.06
CA ARG A 178 -16.11 16.76 16.43
C ARG A 178 -14.68 16.26 16.68
N VAL A 179 -14.36 15.87 17.90
CA VAL A 179 -13.03 15.33 18.25
C VAL A 179 -12.77 14.04 17.49
N LEU A 180 -13.75 13.13 17.40
CA LEU A 180 -13.61 11.89 16.63
C LEU A 180 -13.44 12.14 15.13
N ARG A 181 -14.11 13.15 14.57
CA ARG A 181 -13.89 13.56 13.17
C ARG A 181 -12.48 14.08 12.96
N LEU A 182 -11.98 14.97 13.82
CA LEU A 182 -10.61 15.44 13.74
C LEU A 182 -9.60 14.30 13.89
N LEU A 183 -9.88 13.35 14.78
CA LEU A 183 -9.06 12.14 14.90
C LEU A 183 -9.07 11.30 13.61
N ALA A 184 -10.23 11.17 12.92
CA ALA A 184 -10.30 10.49 11.63
C ALA A 184 -9.36 11.14 10.60
N TYR A 185 -9.37 12.47 10.50
CA TYR A 185 -8.49 13.20 9.59
C TYR A 185 -7.02 13.17 10.01
N PHE A 186 -6.75 13.16 11.29
CA PHE A 186 -5.38 12.94 11.79
C PHE A 186 -4.87 11.54 11.44
N VAL A 187 -5.69 10.50 11.61
CA VAL A 187 -5.33 9.10 11.31
C VAL A 187 -5.02 8.91 9.82
N ILE A 188 -5.85 9.46 8.91
CA ILE A 188 -5.51 9.38 7.47
C ILE A 188 -4.23 10.17 7.17
N GLY A 189 -4.00 11.30 7.83
CA GLY A 189 -2.74 12.06 7.74
C GLY A 189 -1.53 11.25 8.17
N VAL A 190 -1.62 10.49 9.27
CA VAL A 190 -0.57 9.54 9.71
C VAL A 190 -0.29 8.52 8.61
N GLY A 191 -1.33 7.91 8.02
CA GLY A 191 -1.19 6.99 6.89
C GLY A 191 -0.52 7.63 5.67
N MET A 192 -0.87 8.89 5.35
CA MET A 192 -0.26 9.64 4.24
C MET A 192 1.21 9.98 4.47
N GLY A 193 1.62 10.27 5.71
CA GLY A 193 3.02 10.48 6.05
C GLY A 193 3.87 9.22 5.91
N LEU A 194 3.26 8.03 6.05
CA LEU A 194 3.89 6.75 5.79
C LEU A 194 3.91 6.42 4.29
N LYS A 195 2.79 6.58 3.59
CA LYS A 195 2.63 6.29 2.16
C LYS A 195 1.70 7.31 1.49
N LEU A 196 2.24 8.14 0.62
CA LEU A 196 1.55 9.29 0.01
C LEU A 196 0.31 8.93 -0.80
N THR A 197 0.18 7.70 -1.26
CA THR A 197 -1.00 7.22 -2.03
C THR A 197 -2.31 7.36 -1.26
N GLY A 198 -2.27 7.51 0.07
CA GLY A 198 -3.41 7.82 0.93
C GLY A 198 -4.14 9.12 0.59
N VAL A 199 -3.54 10.01 -0.21
CA VAL A 199 -4.15 11.30 -0.64
C VAL A 199 -5.51 11.12 -1.33
N ILE A 200 -5.69 10.05 -2.11
CA ILE A 200 -6.95 9.69 -2.77
C ILE A 200 -8.09 9.64 -1.76
N TYR A 201 -7.83 8.92 -0.67
CA TYR A 201 -8.82 8.65 0.39
C TYR A 201 -9.02 9.85 1.31
N ALA A 202 -8.00 10.67 1.51
CA ALA A 202 -8.12 11.91 2.26
C ALA A 202 -9.09 12.88 1.58
N VAL A 203 -8.98 13.06 0.26
CA VAL A 203 -9.93 13.85 -0.53
C VAL A 203 -11.35 13.30 -0.39
N ALA A 204 -11.52 11.99 -0.51
CA ALA A 204 -12.82 11.35 -0.40
C ALA A 204 -13.45 11.50 1.01
N LEU A 205 -12.64 11.37 2.07
CA LEU A 205 -13.08 11.58 3.45
C LEU A 205 -13.50 13.04 3.71
N ILE A 206 -12.77 14.02 3.17
CA ILE A 206 -13.14 15.45 3.25
C ILE A 206 -14.49 15.66 2.57
N CYS A 207 -14.67 15.17 1.35
CA CYS A 207 -15.94 15.28 0.62
C CYS A 207 -17.10 14.64 1.40
N ALA A 208 -16.90 13.44 1.96
CA ALA A 208 -17.89 12.73 2.77
C ALA A 208 -18.24 13.49 4.06
N GLY A 209 -17.24 14.10 4.72
CA GLY A 209 -17.44 14.89 5.94
C GLY A 209 -18.19 16.20 5.73
N LEU A 210 -17.90 16.90 4.64
CA LEU A 210 -18.47 18.21 4.32
C LEU A 210 -19.95 18.19 3.95
N LEU A 211 -20.49 17.04 3.55
CA LEU A 211 -21.93 16.93 3.23
C LEU A 211 -22.85 17.24 4.39
N LEU A 212 -22.38 17.14 5.60
CA LEU A 212 -23.17 17.27 6.80
C LEU A 212 -23.12 18.68 7.40
N GLU A 213 -22.23 19.50 6.89
CA GLU A 213 -22.14 20.91 7.35
C GLU A 213 -23.22 21.76 6.66
N GLY A 214 -23.81 22.69 7.42
CA GLY A 214 -24.97 23.44 6.97
C GLY A 214 -24.63 24.49 5.91
N SER A 215 -23.97 25.59 6.30
CA SER A 215 -23.65 26.70 5.41
C SER A 215 -22.29 26.49 4.69
N LEU A 216 -22.10 27.18 3.56
CA LEU A 216 -20.83 27.16 2.83
C LEU A 216 -19.66 27.63 3.70
N ILE A 217 -19.87 28.66 4.53
CA ILE A 217 -18.85 29.18 5.47
C ILE A 217 -18.45 28.10 6.48
N GLN A 218 -19.42 27.35 7.02
CA GLN A 218 -19.13 26.23 7.93
C GLN A 218 -18.35 25.14 7.23
N LYS A 219 -18.73 24.77 6.00
CA LYS A 219 -17.99 23.79 5.18
C LYS A 219 -16.53 24.21 4.96
N CYS A 220 -16.28 25.48 4.61
CA CYS A 220 -14.90 25.98 4.44
C CYS A 220 -14.10 25.95 5.76
N LYS A 221 -14.70 26.34 6.88
CA LYS A 221 -14.03 26.28 8.19
C LYS A 221 -13.70 24.85 8.61
N GLU A 222 -14.63 23.92 8.46
CA GLU A 222 -14.39 22.51 8.78
C GLU A 222 -13.39 21.89 7.81
N ALA A 223 -13.42 22.20 6.50
CA ALA A 223 -12.41 21.74 5.54
C ALA A 223 -10.99 22.20 5.93
N ALA A 224 -10.84 23.44 6.37
CA ALA A 224 -9.56 23.95 6.85
C ALA A 224 -9.07 23.19 8.10
N LEU A 225 -9.96 22.93 9.06
CA LEU A 225 -9.63 22.15 10.26
C LEU A 225 -9.28 20.70 9.94
N HIS A 226 -10.00 20.07 9.00
CA HIS A 226 -9.70 18.74 8.49
C HIS A 226 -8.32 18.72 7.81
N GLY A 227 -8.02 19.71 6.98
CA GLY A 227 -6.70 19.88 6.36
C GLY A 227 -5.57 20.03 7.37
N LEU A 228 -5.78 20.83 8.44
CA LEU A 228 -4.81 20.96 9.53
C LEU A 228 -4.59 19.66 10.29
N ALA A 229 -5.65 18.89 10.56
CA ALA A 229 -5.55 17.59 11.22
C ALA A 229 -4.79 16.57 10.34
N ILE A 230 -5.05 16.55 9.02
CA ILE A 230 -4.29 15.74 8.06
C ILE A 230 -2.82 16.16 8.05
N GLY A 231 -2.54 17.47 7.93
CA GLY A 231 -1.19 18.01 7.96
C GLY A 231 -0.41 17.63 9.22
N ALA A 232 -1.06 17.72 10.39
CA ALA A 232 -0.47 17.29 11.66
C ALA A 232 -0.13 15.78 11.64
N GLY A 233 -1.03 14.92 11.12
CA GLY A 233 -0.78 13.50 10.97
C GLY A 233 0.40 13.21 10.04
N ILE A 234 0.47 13.88 8.90
CA ILE A 234 1.58 13.76 7.94
C ILE A 234 2.91 14.13 8.61
N LEU A 235 2.94 15.23 9.37
CA LEU A 235 4.16 15.68 10.04
C LEU A 235 4.66 14.69 11.10
N VAL A 236 3.77 13.98 11.78
CA VAL A 236 4.15 12.99 12.80
C VAL A 236 4.93 11.82 12.20
N THR A 237 4.56 11.33 11.03
CA THR A 237 5.17 10.15 10.42
C THR A 237 6.04 10.44 9.21
N GLY A 238 5.88 11.57 8.55
CA GLY A 238 6.65 11.98 7.37
C GLY A 238 7.56 13.18 7.58
N GLY A 239 7.26 14.03 8.58
CA GLY A 239 7.92 15.34 8.73
C GLY A 239 9.44 15.26 8.86
N PHE A 240 9.96 14.34 9.68
CA PHE A 240 11.40 14.12 9.86
C PHE A 240 12.08 13.74 8.53
N TRP A 241 11.41 12.93 7.71
CA TRP A 241 11.92 12.47 6.43
C TRP A 241 11.90 13.60 5.38
N PHE A 242 10.84 14.37 5.33
CA PHE A 242 10.76 15.54 4.45
C PHE A 242 11.83 16.57 4.74
N VAL A 243 12.15 16.82 6.03
CA VAL A 243 13.26 17.70 6.42
C VAL A 243 14.58 17.12 5.96
N ARG A 244 14.81 15.82 6.13
CA ARG A 244 16.04 15.16 5.66
C ARG A 244 16.21 15.26 4.15
N LEU A 245 15.19 14.97 3.38
CA LEU A 245 15.23 15.07 1.92
C LEU A 245 15.44 16.53 1.45
N TRP A 246 14.86 17.51 2.16
CA TRP A 246 15.11 18.91 1.89
C TRP A 246 16.57 19.28 2.08
N ILE A 247 17.18 18.82 3.15
CA ILE A 247 18.61 19.07 3.43
C ILE A 247 19.49 18.45 2.35
N LEU A 248 19.22 17.19 1.97
CA LEU A 248 20.06 16.45 1.03
C LEU A 248 19.87 16.87 -0.43
N PHE A 249 18.61 17.15 -0.83
CA PHE A 249 18.24 17.30 -2.24
C PHE A 249 17.53 18.61 -2.56
N ARG A 250 17.24 19.48 -1.58
CA ARG A 250 16.42 20.70 -1.76
C ARG A 250 15.01 20.42 -2.27
N ASN A 251 14.52 19.20 -2.03
CA ASN A 251 13.18 18.76 -2.36
C ASN A 251 12.67 17.83 -1.24
N PRO A 252 11.64 18.21 -0.46
CA PRO A 252 11.17 17.44 0.69
C PRO A 252 10.47 16.12 0.28
N MET A 253 10.16 15.97 -1.00
CA MET A 253 9.50 14.80 -1.56
C MET A 253 10.35 14.13 -2.66
N PHE A 254 11.66 14.35 -2.62
CA PHE A 254 12.59 13.87 -3.64
C PHE A 254 12.45 12.36 -3.91
N PRO A 255 12.43 11.96 -5.20
CA PRO A 255 12.56 12.76 -6.43
C PRO A 255 11.23 13.29 -6.98
N PHE A 256 10.11 13.01 -6.32
CA PHE A 256 8.76 13.38 -6.76
C PHE A 256 8.54 14.90 -6.73
N TYR A 257 7.60 15.38 -7.53
CA TYR A 257 7.21 16.79 -7.65
C TYR A 257 8.37 17.74 -8.00
N ASN A 258 9.39 17.24 -8.70
CA ASN A 258 10.58 18.04 -8.99
C ASN A 258 10.35 19.18 -10.02
N ALA A 259 9.25 19.17 -10.75
CA ALA A 259 8.83 20.35 -11.50
C ALA A 259 8.53 21.56 -10.60
N ILE A 260 8.13 21.32 -9.33
CA ILE A 260 7.83 22.35 -8.33
C ILE A 260 9.10 22.74 -7.56
N PHE A 261 9.79 21.75 -6.96
CA PHE A 261 10.91 22.00 -6.04
C PHE A 261 12.23 22.27 -6.76
N ARG A 262 12.39 21.85 -8.02
CA ARG A 262 13.55 22.10 -8.88
C ARG A 262 14.88 21.68 -8.26
N SER A 263 14.91 20.53 -7.59
CA SER A 263 16.16 19.92 -7.14
C SER A 263 17.10 19.69 -8.32
N PRO A 264 18.39 20.04 -8.23
CA PRO A 264 19.34 19.81 -9.31
C PRO A 264 19.70 18.33 -9.50
N TYR A 265 19.30 17.45 -8.58
CA TYR A 265 19.62 16.02 -8.58
C TYR A 265 18.67 15.16 -9.41
N TYR A 266 17.56 15.72 -9.89
CA TYR A 266 16.60 15.05 -10.75
C TYR A 266 16.06 16.02 -11.81
N PRO A 267 15.65 15.55 -13.00
CA PRO A 267 15.03 16.42 -14.00
C PRO A 267 13.83 17.20 -13.44
N ALA A 268 13.60 18.43 -13.91
CA ALA A 268 12.53 19.30 -13.43
C ALA A 268 11.16 18.87 -13.97
N VAL A 269 10.81 17.59 -13.75
CA VAL A 269 9.56 16.95 -14.14
C VAL A 269 8.87 16.36 -12.90
N ASN A 270 7.56 16.17 -12.96
CA ASN A 270 6.86 15.38 -11.98
C ASN A 270 6.85 13.94 -12.46
N PHE A 271 7.52 13.07 -11.71
CA PHE A 271 7.44 11.64 -12.01
C PHE A 271 6.01 11.14 -11.78
N GLU A 272 5.44 10.55 -12.79
CA GLU A 272 4.13 9.88 -12.76
C GLU A 272 4.23 8.58 -13.54
N ASP A 273 3.81 7.48 -12.93
CA ASP A 273 3.63 6.24 -13.67
C ASP A 273 2.30 6.28 -14.44
N ALA A 274 2.37 6.78 -15.66
CA ALA A 274 1.22 6.92 -16.54
C ALA A 274 0.82 5.64 -17.27
N ARG A 275 1.56 4.52 -17.10
CA ARG A 275 1.31 3.24 -17.78
C ARG A 275 -0.12 2.75 -17.58
N TRP A 276 -0.68 3.00 -16.40
CA TRP A 276 -1.96 2.45 -15.95
C TRP A 276 -3.12 3.42 -16.12
N VAL A 277 -2.87 4.70 -16.37
CA VAL A 277 -3.92 5.71 -16.54
C VAL A 277 -4.73 5.44 -17.82
N PRO A 278 -6.09 5.47 -17.74
CA PRO A 278 -6.93 5.22 -18.90
C PRO A 278 -6.64 6.19 -20.05
N ARG A 279 -6.48 5.65 -21.25
CA ARG A 279 -6.18 6.44 -22.46
C ARG A 279 -7.39 7.23 -23.01
N SER A 280 -8.60 6.97 -22.51
CA SER A 280 -9.83 7.61 -22.92
C SER A 280 -10.88 7.56 -21.82
N LEU A 281 -11.88 8.44 -21.91
CA LEU A 281 -13.04 8.43 -21.00
C LEU A 281 -13.80 7.10 -21.05
N VAL A 282 -13.93 6.50 -22.22
CA VAL A 282 -14.58 5.19 -22.39
C VAL A 282 -13.80 4.11 -21.62
N HIS A 283 -12.48 4.11 -21.74
CA HIS A 283 -11.61 3.20 -20.98
C HIS A 283 -11.78 3.41 -19.46
N ALA A 284 -11.83 4.66 -18.98
CA ALA A 284 -12.05 4.97 -17.57
C ALA A 284 -13.42 4.48 -17.06
N ILE A 285 -14.49 4.67 -17.84
CA ILE A 285 -15.84 4.22 -17.49
C ILE A 285 -15.93 2.69 -17.40
N PHE A 286 -15.27 1.98 -18.30
CA PHE A 286 -15.31 0.51 -18.34
C PHE A 286 -14.18 -0.17 -17.55
N ALA A 287 -13.29 0.59 -16.90
CA ALA A 287 -12.18 0.06 -16.11
C ALA A 287 -12.58 -1.05 -15.11
N PRO A 288 -13.69 -0.96 -14.34
CA PRO A 288 -14.08 -2.03 -13.41
C PRO A 288 -14.33 -3.38 -14.10
N TYR A 289 -14.82 -3.35 -15.35
CA TYR A 289 -15.08 -4.59 -16.11
C TYR A 289 -13.80 -5.21 -16.68
N TYR A 290 -12.78 -4.39 -16.99
CA TYR A 290 -11.48 -4.91 -17.38
C TYR A 290 -10.82 -5.68 -16.23
N TYR A 291 -10.93 -5.20 -14.99
CA TYR A 291 -10.40 -5.91 -13.82
C TYR A 291 -11.11 -7.25 -13.56
N ALA A 292 -12.38 -7.38 -13.98
CA ALA A 292 -13.13 -8.62 -13.91
C ALA A 292 -12.74 -9.65 -14.99
N SER A 293 -11.96 -9.27 -16.02
CA SER A 293 -11.71 -10.07 -17.24
C SER A 293 -10.33 -10.72 -17.34
N LYS A 294 -9.54 -10.80 -16.29
CA LYS A 294 -8.15 -11.31 -16.35
C LYS A 294 -7.19 -10.48 -17.21
N GLN A 295 -7.49 -9.25 -17.51
CA GLN A 295 -6.60 -8.39 -18.26
C GLN A 295 -5.74 -7.56 -17.29
N ALA A 296 -4.42 -7.67 -17.40
CA ALA A 296 -3.48 -6.90 -16.58
C ALA A 296 -3.37 -5.43 -17.03
N LEU A 297 -4.49 -4.69 -16.99
CA LEU A 297 -4.54 -3.30 -17.47
C LEU A 297 -4.15 -2.26 -16.41
N SER A 298 -3.95 -2.68 -15.16
CA SER A 298 -3.67 -1.80 -14.01
C SER A 298 -2.65 -2.38 -13.02
N ALA A 299 -1.83 -3.35 -13.44
CA ALA A 299 -0.75 -3.94 -12.65
C ALA A 299 0.27 -4.63 -13.55
N GLU A 300 1.49 -4.82 -13.06
CA GLU A 300 2.56 -5.54 -13.77
C GLU A 300 2.28 -7.04 -13.89
N VAL A 301 1.42 -7.56 -13.02
CA VAL A 301 1.05 -8.98 -12.98
C VAL A 301 -0.43 -9.16 -13.29
N SER A 302 -0.77 -10.29 -13.90
CA SER A 302 -2.16 -10.59 -14.26
C SER A 302 -2.98 -10.92 -13.01
N PHE A 303 -4.21 -10.41 -12.98
CA PHE A 303 -5.16 -10.68 -11.91
C PHE A 303 -6.59 -10.68 -12.43
N ARG A 304 -7.55 -11.03 -11.55
CA ARG A 304 -8.97 -10.89 -11.81
C ARG A 304 -9.70 -10.56 -10.52
N ASP A 305 -10.47 -9.46 -10.50
CA ASP A 305 -11.36 -9.14 -9.39
C ASP A 305 -12.69 -8.55 -9.88
N PRO A 306 -13.81 -9.28 -9.76
CA PRO A 306 -15.13 -8.81 -10.19
C PRO A 306 -15.78 -7.81 -9.23
N ARG A 307 -15.25 -7.57 -8.03
CA ARG A 307 -15.89 -6.77 -6.96
C ARG A 307 -16.27 -5.38 -7.43
N LEU A 308 -15.31 -4.69 -8.04
CA LEU A 308 -15.52 -3.31 -8.51
C LEU A 308 -16.53 -3.25 -9.66
N ALA A 309 -16.55 -4.25 -10.54
CA ALA A 309 -17.57 -4.34 -11.60
C ALA A 309 -18.97 -4.50 -11.02
N VAL A 310 -19.13 -5.35 -9.98
CA VAL A 310 -20.42 -5.53 -9.30
C VAL A 310 -20.84 -4.28 -8.57
N VAL A 311 -19.95 -3.63 -7.81
CA VAL A 311 -20.24 -2.34 -7.13
C VAL A 311 -20.67 -1.28 -8.13
N TYR A 312 -19.92 -1.14 -9.22
CA TYR A 312 -20.20 -0.15 -10.27
C TYR A 312 -21.55 -0.41 -10.94
N THR A 313 -21.84 -1.66 -11.33
CA THR A 313 -23.12 -2.05 -11.92
C THR A 313 -24.29 -1.75 -10.97
N LEU A 314 -24.17 -2.12 -9.70
CA LEU A 314 -25.20 -1.85 -8.69
C LEU A 314 -25.40 -0.35 -8.47
N PHE A 315 -24.33 0.44 -8.47
CA PHE A 315 -24.40 1.89 -8.36
C PHE A 315 -25.13 2.51 -9.56
N VAL A 316 -24.79 2.09 -10.79
CA VAL A 316 -25.47 2.56 -12.01
C VAL A 316 -26.94 2.18 -11.99
N VAL A 317 -27.28 0.95 -11.61
CA VAL A 317 -28.68 0.50 -11.47
C VAL A 317 -29.44 1.37 -10.47
N LEU A 318 -28.84 1.70 -9.33
CA LEU A 318 -29.44 2.60 -8.34
C LEU A 318 -29.65 4.02 -8.88
N LEU A 319 -28.68 4.56 -9.62
CA LEU A 319 -28.78 5.86 -10.26
C LEU A 319 -29.93 5.91 -11.27
N VAL A 320 -29.99 4.92 -12.15
CA VAL A 320 -31.06 4.79 -13.16
C VAL A 320 -32.41 4.65 -12.46
N TRP A 321 -32.50 3.80 -11.45
CA TRP A 321 -33.71 3.62 -10.66
C TRP A 321 -34.16 4.94 -9.99
N PHE A 322 -33.23 5.70 -9.40
CA PHE A 322 -33.51 6.99 -8.77
C PHE A 322 -34.01 8.04 -9.78
N VAL A 323 -33.39 8.11 -10.95
CA VAL A 323 -33.80 9.04 -12.04
C VAL A 323 -35.19 8.68 -12.55
N VAL A 324 -35.45 7.40 -12.83
CA VAL A 324 -36.74 6.92 -13.33
C VAL A 324 -37.88 7.15 -12.33
N ASN A 325 -37.62 6.97 -11.03
CA ASN A 325 -38.66 7.16 -10.00
C ASN A 325 -38.88 8.62 -9.59
N LYS A 326 -37.95 9.54 -9.89
CA LYS A 326 -38.17 10.98 -9.74
C LYS A 326 -38.94 11.60 -10.92
N TRP A 327 -39.08 10.90 -12.04
CA TRP A 327 -39.84 11.40 -13.19
C TRP A 327 -41.32 11.55 -12.82
N PRO A 328 -41.97 12.71 -13.09
CA PRO A 328 -43.27 13.11 -12.48
C PRO A 328 -44.49 12.28 -12.90
N LEU A 329 -44.30 11.21 -13.68
CA LEU A 329 -45.41 10.42 -14.24
C LEU A 329 -45.89 9.23 -13.38
N LYS A 330 -45.23 8.90 -12.24
CA LYS A 330 -45.68 7.78 -11.38
C LYS A 330 -45.89 8.22 -9.93
N LYS A 331 -47.19 8.37 -9.57
CA LYS A 331 -47.70 8.73 -8.24
C LYS A 331 -47.65 7.62 -7.19
N ASN A 332 -47.21 6.42 -7.52
CA ASN A 332 -47.13 5.29 -6.61
C ASN A 332 -45.66 5.02 -6.21
N ARG A 333 -45.33 5.35 -4.99
CA ARG A 333 -44.09 5.03 -4.37
C ARG A 333 -43.99 3.53 -4.08
N PRO A 334 -43.08 2.78 -4.65
CA PRO A 334 -42.51 1.64 -3.97
C PRO A 334 -41.06 1.89 -3.63
N LEU A 335 -40.64 1.58 -2.44
CA LEU A 335 -39.29 1.67 -1.88
C LEU A 335 -38.81 3.11 -1.62
N GLY A 336 -39.17 3.65 -0.45
CA GLY A 336 -38.43 4.76 0.16
C GLY A 336 -37.04 4.25 0.55
N LEU A 337 -36.07 4.40 -0.33
CA LEU A 337 -34.65 4.24 0.02
C LEU A 337 -34.27 5.40 0.94
N GLU A 338 -34.51 5.25 2.25
CA GLU A 338 -34.00 6.17 3.24
C GLU A 338 -32.60 5.72 3.65
N TRP A 339 -31.58 6.23 2.96
CA TRP A 339 -30.23 6.03 3.40
C TRP A 339 -29.92 6.88 4.61
N SER A 340 -29.26 6.27 5.59
CA SER A 340 -28.74 7.01 6.74
C SER A 340 -27.60 7.96 6.28
N LYS A 341 -27.33 9.00 7.08
CA LYS A 341 -26.19 9.89 6.81
C LYS A 341 -24.87 9.12 6.68
N ALA A 342 -24.68 8.08 7.50
CA ALA A 342 -23.50 7.22 7.42
C ALA A 342 -23.41 6.48 6.08
N GLN A 343 -24.51 5.91 5.57
CA GLN A 343 -24.54 5.26 4.25
C GLN A 343 -24.27 6.25 3.12
N THR A 344 -24.85 7.46 3.19
CA THR A 344 -24.59 8.52 2.20
C THR A 344 -23.10 8.91 2.20
N ALA A 345 -22.52 9.17 3.38
CA ALA A 345 -21.09 9.48 3.52
C ALA A 345 -20.19 8.36 3.01
N PHE A 346 -20.54 7.10 3.29
CA PHE A 346 -19.85 5.93 2.79
C PHE A 346 -19.83 5.88 1.24
N TRP A 347 -20.97 6.08 0.61
CA TRP A 347 -21.05 6.06 -0.86
C TRP A 347 -20.31 7.23 -1.52
N ILE A 348 -20.30 8.41 -0.89
CA ILE A 348 -19.46 9.52 -1.37
C ILE A 348 -17.98 9.15 -1.28
N PHE A 349 -17.56 8.57 -0.14
CA PHE A 349 -16.20 8.05 -0.01
C PHE A 349 -15.87 7.08 -1.14
N VAL A 350 -16.72 6.08 -1.42
CA VAL A 350 -16.50 5.08 -2.47
C VAL A 350 -16.38 5.73 -3.84
N VAL A 351 -17.34 6.59 -4.21
CA VAL A 351 -17.40 7.21 -5.55
C VAL A 351 -16.23 8.18 -5.75
N VAL A 352 -15.99 9.08 -4.79
CA VAL A 352 -14.90 10.06 -4.91
C VAL A 352 -13.55 9.38 -4.93
N SER A 353 -13.31 8.37 -4.07
CA SER A 353 -12.06 7.60 -4.10
C SER A 353 -11.84 6.95 -5.47
N PHE A 354 -12.87 6.33 -6.04
CA PHE A 354 -12.74 5.69 -7.35
C PHE A 354 -12.43 6.69 -8.46
N VAL A 355 -13.15 7.83 -8.50
CA VAL A 355 -12.94 8.87 -9.51
C VAL A 355 -11.55 9.47 -9.42
N VAL A 356 -11.08 9.79 -8.21
CA VAL A 356 -9.72 10.35 -8.00
C VAL A 356 -8.66 9.31 -8.36
N TRP A 357 -8.86 8.05 -7.97
CA TRP A 357 -7.91 6.97 -8.26
C TRP A 357 -7.80 6.73 -9.77
N VAL A 358 -8.92 6.59 -10.50
CA VAL A 358 -8.90 6.33 -11.94
C VAL A 358 -8.32 7.49 -12.73
N GLY A 359 -8.49 8.71 -12.24
CA GLY A 359 -7.97 9.92 -12.91
C GLY A 359 -6.49 10.20 -12.64
N LYS A 360 -5.93 9.67 -11.53
CA LYS A 360 -4.56 10.03 -11.11
C LYS A 360 -3.57 8.88 -11.18
N PHE A 361 -3.96 7.68 -10.77
CA PHE A 361 -3.03 6.55 -10.64
C PHE A 361 -3.42 5.36 -11.50
N SER A 362 -4.67 4.89 -11.38
CA SER A 362 -5.20 3.66 -11.99
C SER A 362 -4.33 2.41 -11.76
N TYR A 363 -3.37 2.47 -10.84
CA TYR A 363 -2.55 1.34 -10.46
C TYR A 363 -3.26 0.50 -9.40
N TYR A 364 -3.52 -0.78 -9.68
CA TYR A 364 -4.47 -1.59 -8.89
C TYR A 364 -4.06 -1.75 -7.42
N ARG A 365 -2.78 -1.78 -7.09
CA ARG A 365 -2.31 -1.80 -5.68
C ARG A 365 -2.92 -0.67 -4.85
N TYR A 366 -3.01 0.53 -5.41
CA TYR A 366 -3.46 1.71 -4.67
C TYR A 366 -4.98 1.78 -4.48
N ILE A 367 -5.77 0.87 -5.08
CA ILE A 367 -7.23 0.78 -4.87
C ILE A 367 -7.61 -0.12 -3.69
N MET A 368 -6.66 -0.72 -3.00
CA MET A 368 -6.85 -1.70 -1.92
C MET A 368 -7.94 -1.34 -0.90
N PRO A 369 -8.02 -0.12 -0.32
CA PRO A 369 -9.10 0.24 0.58
C PRO A 369 -10.50 0.14 -0.07
N LEU A 370 -10.64 0.45 -1.36
CA LEU A 370 -11.91 0.29 -2.09
C LEU A 370 -12.23 -1.18 -2.35
N GLU A 371 -11.25 -1.99 -2.69
CA GLU A 371 -11.39 -3.44 -2.81
C GLU A 371 -11.93 -4.04 -1.50
N LEU A 372 -11.35 -3.64 -0.37
CA LEU A 372 -11.76 -4.10 0.97
C LEU A 372 -13.17 -3.69 1.35
N VAL A 373 -13.65 -2.49 0.99
CA VAL A 373 -15.02 -2.05 1.28
C VAL A 373 -16.04 -2.47 0.22
N ALA A 374 -15.62 -3.10 -0.87
CA ALA A 374 -16.50 -3.43 -1.98
C ALA A 374 -17.67 -4.33 -1.56
N ILE A 375 -17.43 -5.36 -0.73
CA ILE A 375 -18.51 -6.24 -0.24
C ILE A 375 -19.46 -5.49 0.70
N VAL A 376 -18.96 -4.50 1.47
CA VAL A 376 -19.81 -3.60 2.27
C VAL A 376 -20.70 -2.78 1.35
N ALA A 377 -20.16 -2.23 0.26
CA ALA A 377 -20.92 -1.46 -0.73
C ALA A 377 -22.03 -2.33 -1.38
N ILE A 378 -21.71 -3.54 -1.81
CA ILE A 378 -22.69 -4.51 -2.33
C ILE A 378 -23.77 -4.80 -1.28
N ALA A 379 -23.39 -5.04 -0.03
CA ALA A 379 -24.32 -5.30 1.05
C ALA A 379 -25.29 -4.13 1.27
N THR A 380 -24.82 -2.88 1.31
CA THR A 380 -25.70 -1.72 1.51
C THR A 380 -26.78 -1.62 0.45
N VAL A 381 -26.49 -1.96 -0.82
CA VAL A 381 -27.47 -1.97 -1.91
C VAL A 381 -28.45 -3.13 -1.75
N ILE A 382 -27.96 -4.35 -1.51
CA ILE A 382 -28.80 -5.55 -1.36
C ILE A 382 -29.80 -5.36 -0.21
N PHE A 383 -29.33 -4.86 0.94
CA PHE A 383 -30.20 -4.62 2.10
C PHE A 383 -31.16 -3.42 1.90
N ALA A 384 -30.86 -2.51 0.99
CA ALA A 384 -31.78 -1.44 0.62
C ALA A 384 -32.91 -1.94 -0.31
N ILE A 385 -32.61 -2.91 -1.18
CA ILE A 385 -33.56 -3.45 -2.15
C ILE A 385 -34.41 -4.57 -1.54
N ILE A 386 -33.83 -5.43 -0.71
CA ILE A 386 -34.48 -6.61 -0.14
C ILE A 386 -34.86 -6.32 1.32
N PRO A 387 -36.15 -6.08 1.66
CA PRO A 387 -36.57 -5.68 3.01
C PRO A 387 -36.35 -6.75 4.09
N ARG A 388 -36.41 -8.05 3.72
CA ARG A 388 -36.24 -9.15 4.66
C ARG A 388 -34.76 -9.47 4.84
N PHE A 389 -34.24 -9.19 6.02
CA PHE A 389 -32.81 -9.32 6.33
C PHE A 389 -32.23 -10.71 5.97
N THR A 390 -32.92 -11.78 6.29
CA THR A 390 -32.46 -13.16 6.00
C THR A 390 -32.31 -13.45 4.51
N TYR A 391 -33.23 -12.95 3.68
CA TYR A 391 -33.14 -13.12 2.22
C TYR A 391 -32.01 -12.23 1.64
N ALA A 392 -31.91 -10.99 2.12
CA ALA A 392 -30.80 -10.10 1.75
C ALA A 392 -29.44 -10.71 2.10
N ALA A 393 -29.31 -11.25 3.30
CA ALA A 393 -28.08 -11.94 3.74
C ALA A 393 -27.79 -13.18 2.87
N GLY A 394 -28.80 -13.99 2.52
CA GLY A 394 -28.62 -15.13 1.64
C GLY A 394 -28.14 -14.73 0.24
N VAL A 395 -28.75 -13.71 -0.37
CA VAL A 395 -28.32 -13.18 -1.68
C VAL A 395 -26.89 -12.62 -1.60
N LEU A 396 -26.54 -11.88 -0.54
CA LEU A 396 -25.20 -11.38 -0.32
C LEU A 396 -24.17 -12.52 -0.25
N VAL A 397 -24.47 -13.60 0.48
CA VAL A 397 -23.58 -14.77 0.59
C VAL A 397 -23.33 -15.38 -0.80
N ILE A 398 -24.39 -15.59 -1.58
CA ILE A 398 -24.25 -16.17 -2.94
C ILE A 398 -23.36 -15.28 -3.81
N ILE A 399 -23.65 -13.98 -3.88
CA ILE A 399 -22.87 -13.03 -4.69
C ILE A 399 -21.42 -12.98 -4.23
N ALA A 400 -21.17 -12.87 -2.92
CA ALA A 400 -19.83 -12.79 -2.37
C ALA A 400 -19.01 -14.07 -2.62
N VAL A 401 -19.63 -15.25 -2.49
CA VAL A 401 -18.97 -16.53 -2.81
C VAL A 401 -18.63 -16.63 -4.29
N VAL A 402 -19.55 -16.24 -5.18
CA VAL A 402 -19.29 -16.24 -6.63
C VAL A 402 -18.13 -15.29 -6.96
N ILE A 403 -18.14 -14.06 -6.43
CA ILE A 403 -17.05 -13.09 -6.61
C ILE A 403 -15.72 -13.72 -6.16
N THR A 404 -15.67 -14.26 -4.95
CA THR A 404 -14.42 -14.82 -4.40
C THR A 404 -13.90 -16.01 -5.22
N ARG A 405 -14.80 -16.86 -5.73
CA ARG A 405 -14.43 -17.98 -6.63
C ARG A 405 -13.87 -17.51 -7.99
N LEU A 406 -14.30 -16.35 -8.45
CA LEU A 406 -13.86 -15.77 -9.71
C LEU A 406 -12.59 -14.89 -9.54
N THR A 407 -12.23 -14.55 -8.31
CA THR A 407 -11.05 -13.74 -7.99
C THR A 407 -9.77 -14.55 -8.20
N ILE A 408 -8.80 -13.94 -8.87
CA ILE A 408 -7.43 -14.46 -9.04
C ILE A 408 -6.51 -13.41 -8.44
N PRO A 409 -5.76 -13.73 -7.37
CA PRO A 409 -4.89 -12.77 -6.71
C PRO A 409 -3.72 -12.34 -7.60
N LEU A 410 -3.18 -11.16 -7.33
CA LEU A 410 -1.91 -10.72 -7.87
C LEU A 410 -0.79 -11.59 -7.28
N ASP A 411 0.11 -12.07 -8.13
CA ASP A 411 1.30 -12.82 -7.71
C ASP A 411 2.54 -11.93 -7.87
N TRP A 412 2.97 -11.33 -6.76
CA TRP A 412 4.14 -10.46 -6.72
C TRP A 412 5.47 -11.23 -6.58
N GLY A 413 5.41 -12.54 -6.61
CA GLY A 413 6.54 -13.44 -6.42
C GLY A 413 6.54 -14.02 -5.00
N ARG A 414 6.28 -15.32 -4.95
CA ARG A 414 6.36 -16.11 -3.73
C ARG A 414 7.10 -17.41 -4.00
N VAL A 415 7.80 -17.89 -2.99
CA VAL A 415 8.53 -19.16 -3.06
C VAL A 415 8.14 -20.07 -1.89
N SER A 416 8.50 -21.33 -1.99
CA SER A 416 8.42 -22.28 -0.88
C SER A 416 9.28 -21.79 0.30
N TRP A 417 8.86 -22.14 1.52
CA TRP A 417 9.53 -21.71 2.72
C TRP A 417 10.99 -22.20 2.77
N ARG A 418 11.92 -21.27 3.00
CA ARG A 418 13.36 -21.52 3.12
C ARG A 418 13.82 -21.33 4.56
N PRO A 419 14.99 -21.91 4.96
CA PRO A 419 15.54 -21.72 6.30
C PRO A 419 15.93 -20.27 6.60
N THR A 420 16.45 -19.54 5.61
CA THR A 420 16.82 -18.13 5.66
C THR A 420 16.05 -17.34 4.62
N TYR A 421 15.96 -16.03 4.81
CA TYR A 421 15.13 -15.21 3.90
C TYR A 421 15.75 -15.10 2.50
N PHE A 422 17.06 -14.82 2.40
CA PHE A 422 17.71 -14.50 1.12
C PHE A 422 18.82 -15.49 0.71
N GLY A 423 19.22 -16.41 1.58
CA GLY A 423 20.28 -17.38 1.29
C GLY A 423 21.72 -16.85 1.45
N VAL A 424 21.89 -15.60 1.83
CA VAL A 424 23.21 -14.98 2.11
C VAL A 424 23.39 -14.69 3.60
N SER A 425 24.65 -14.52 4.01
CA SER A 425 25.02 -14.20 5.40
C SER A 425 26.18 -13.20 5.43
N HIS A 426 26.44 -12.60 6.60
CA HIS A 426 27.60 -11.73 6.78
C HIS A 426 28.93 -12.44 6.46
N ALA A 427 29.05 -13.73 6.74
CA ALA A 427 30.26 -14.50 6.41
C ALA A 427 30.53 -14.55 4.91
N THR A 428 29.50 -14.49 4.06
CA THR A 428 29.62 -14.46 2.59
C THR A 428 30.42 -13.23 2.11
N PHE A 429 30.34 -12.13 2.84
CA PHE A 429 30.90 -10.83 2.44
C PHE A 429 31.99 -10.31 3.40
N ALA A 430 32.46 -11.11 4.35
CA ALA A 430 33.43 -10.68 5.37
C ALA A 430 34.74 -10.15 4.77
N HIS A 431 35.12 -10.58 3.56
CA HIS A 431 36.31 -10.13 2.85
C HIS A 431 36.18 -8.73 2.21
N MET A 432 35.01 -8.10 2.27
CA MET A 432 34.70 -6.82 1.61
C MET A 432 34.85 -5.61 2.55
N GLU A 433 35.71 -5.70 3.56
CA GLU A 433 35.99 -4.54 4.43
C GLU A 433 36.55 -3.36 3.63
N HIS A 434 36.03 -2.16 3.94
CA HIS A 434 36.36 -0.90 3.26
C HIS A 434 36.07 -0.86 1.74
N ALA A 435 35.37 -1.88 1.19
CA ALA A 435 35.10 -1.98 -0.24
C ALA A 435 34.10 -0.92 -0.73
N ALA A 436 34.23 -0.58 -2.02
CA ALA A 436 33.20 0.09 -2.79
C ALA A 436 32.46 -0.96 -3.65
N VAL A 437 31.16 -1.07 -3.46
CA VAL A 437 30.30 -2.00 -4.19
C VAL A 437 29.47 -1.23 -5.20
N LEU A 438 29.70 -1.48 -6.48
CA LEU A 438 28.98 -0.81 -7.56
C LEU A 438 27.78 -1.68 -8.00
N ILE A 439 26.64 -1.04 -8.26
CA ILE A 439 25.47 -1.68 -8.88
C ILE A 439 25.30 -1.02 -10.26
N PRO A 440 25.73 -1.72 -11.34
CA PRO A 440 25.75 -1.15 -12.68
C PRO A 440 24.49 -1.44 -13.51
N GLY A 441 23.38 -1.86 -12.90
CA GLY A 441 22.13 -2.21 -13.58
C GLY A 441 20.90 -2.01 -12.71
N MET A 442 19.73 -2.43 -13.25
CA MET A 442 18.40 -2.24 -12.65
C MET A 442 17.96 -3.41 -11.76
N ALA A 443 18.72 -4.51 -11.71
CA ALA A 443 18.36 -5.66 -10.89
C ALA A 443 18.27 -5.28 -9.38
N PRO A 444 17.33 -5.86 -8.62
CA PRO A 444 17.08 -5.47 -7.23
C PRO A 444 18.12 -6.07 -6.28
N PHE A 445 19.09 -5.27 -5.87
CA PHE A 445 20.19 -5.69 -4.99
C PHE A 445 20.15 -5.09 -3.58
N GLY A 446 19.15 -4.27 -3.25
CA GLY A 446 19.11 -3.61 -1.95
C GLY A 446 19.13 -4.57 -0.77
N PHE A 447 18.51 -5.74 -0.91
CA PHE A 447 18.43 -6.76 0.15
C PHE A 447 19.78 -7.39 0.54
N VAL A 448 20.80 -7.31 -0.31
CA VAL A 448 22.14 -7.87 -0.05
C VAL A 448 22.97 -6.91 0.81
N VAL A 449 22.76 -5.61 0.65
CA VAL A 449 23.57 -4.56 1.28
C VAL A 449 23.65 -4.66 2.80
N PRO A 450 22.57 -5.00 3.54
CA PRO A 450 22.66 -5.18 4.99
C PRO A 450 23.62 -6.28 5.46
N TYR A 451 24.06 -7.16 4.58
CA TYR A 451 25.02 -8.23 4.91
C TYR A 451 26.47 -7.85 4.66
N PHE A 452 26.74 -6.69 4.06
CA PHE A 452 28.10 -6.20 3.87
C PHE A 452 28.70 -5.68 5.17
N PRO A 453 30.06 -5.65 5.29
CA PRO A 453 30.72 -4.96 6.39
C PRO A 453 30.29 -3.48 6.46
N GLU A 454 30.12 -2.96 7.66
CA GLU A 454 29.71 -1.55 7.86
C GLU A 454 30.69 -0.53 7.24
N SER A 455 31.98 -0.90 7.11
CA SER A 455 33.02 -0.10 6.48
C SER A 455 32.91 -0.01 4.94
N SER A 456 32.13 -0.90 4.31
CA SER A 456 31.89 -0.86 2.85
C SER A 456 30.90 0.23 2.48
N GLN A 457 30.90 0.64 1.21
CA GLN A 457 29.95 1.62 0.65
C GLN A 457 29.31 1.07 -0.62
N THR A 458 27.99 1.18 -0.76
CA THR A 458 27.27 0.75 -1.96
C THR A 458 26.83 1.95 -2.78
N ILE A 459 27.12 1.92 -4.09
CA ILE A 459 26.81 2.99 -5.05
C ILE A 459 26.14 2.36 -6.26
N ARG A 460 24.86 2.66 -6.51
CA ARG A 460 24.21 2.29 -7.77
C ARG A 460 24.57 3.33 -8.83
N ILE A 461 25.35 2.91 -9.81
CA ILE A 461 25.86 3.79 -10.87
C ILE A 461 24.97 3.83 -12.12
N GLU A 462 23.99 2.91 -12.22
CA GLU A 462 22.99 2.89 -13.29
C GLU A 462 21.59 2.66 -12.67
N SER A 463 20.66 3.58 -12.91
CA SER A 463 19.27 3.53 -12.46
C SER A 463 18.43 4.59 -13.17
N ASP A 464 17.13 4.61 -12.88
CA ASP A 464 16.20 5.67 -13.28
C ASP A 464 16.53 7.06 -12.66
N LEU A 465 17.47 7.12 -11.70
CA LEU A 465 18.02 8.35 -11.11
C LEU A 465 19.32 8.79 -11.76
N SER A 466 20.13 7.86 -12.26
CA SER A 466 21.54 8.06 -12.59
C SER A 466 21.91 7.70 -14.03
N SER A 467 21.02 7.03 -14.77
CA SER A 467 21.25 6.70 -16.18
C SER A 467 21.63 7.94 -17.00
N PRO A 468 22.59 7.86 -17.93
CA PRO A 468 22.95 8.97 -18.81
C PRO A 468 21.78 9.58 -19.59
N ALA A 469 20.72 8.80 -19.83
CA ALA A 469 19.51 9.23 -20.52
C ALA A 469 18.56 10.07 -19.63
N ILE A 470 18.58 9.86 -18.31
CA ILE A 470 17.60 10.41 -17.37
C ILE A 470 18.29 11.25 -16.28
N GLY A 471 19.47 10.82 -15.81
CA GLY A 471 20.20 11.44 -14.72
C GLY A 471 20.68 12.86 -15.04
N THR A 472 20.60 13.76 -14.05
CA THR A 472 21.16 15.12 -14.20
C THR A 472 22.68 15.11 -14.09
N PRO A 473 23.38 16.12 -14.68
CA PRO A 473 24.83 16.27 -14.51
C PRO A 473 25.25 16.31 -13.03
N VAL A 474 24.44 16.93 -12.16
CA VAL A 474 24.73 17.04 -10.71
C VAL A 474 24.66 15.66 -10.04
N MET A 475 23.68 14.82 -10.36
CA MET A 475 23.58 13.47 -9.82
C MET A 475 24.73 12.59 -10.34
N GLN A 476 25.02 12.65 -11.63
CA GLN A 476 26.15 11.93 -12.21
C GLN A 476 27.48 12.35 -11.60
N GLN A 477 27.69 13.66 -11.40
CA GLN A 477 28.89 14.17 -10.73
C GLN A 477 28.99 13.65 -9.28
N LYS A 478 27.88 13.62 -8.54
CA LYS A 478 27.84 13.03 -7.18
C LYS A 478 28.31 11.58 -7.17
N LEU A 479 27.82 10.76 -8.10
CA LEU A 479 28.22 9.36 -8.23
C LEU A 479 29.70 9.20 -8.60
N ARG A 480 30.17 9.93 -9.61
CA ARG A 480 31.59 9.90 -10.02
C ARG A 480 32.52 10.36 -8.89
N THR A 481 32.13 11.40 -8.17
CA THR A 481 32.91 11.90 -7.01
C THR A 481 32.99 10.83 -5.92
N ALA A 482 31.89 10.13 -5.60
CA ALA A 482 31.89 9.07 -4.61
C ALA A 482 32.78 7.88 -5.01
N VAL A 483 32.72 7.47 -6.28
CA VAL A 483 33.59 6.40 -6.81
C VAL A 483 35.05 6.83 -6.77
N GLU A 484 35.38 8.06 -7.19
CA GLU A 484 36.74 8.55 -7.21
C GLU A 484 37.33 8.71 -5.81
N GLN A 485 36.56 9.18 -4.83
CA GLN A 485 36.98 9.24 -3.42
C GLN A 485 37.38 7.84 -2.90
N LYS A 486 36.62 6.81 -3.23
CA LYS A 486 36.95 5.41 -2.87
C LYS A 486 38.21 4.93 -3.58
N ARG A 487 38.42 5.31 -4.85
CA ARG A 487 39.63 4.97 -5.59
C ARG A 487 40.87 5.62 -4.94
N GLN A 488 40.79 6.89 -4.55
CA GLN A 488 41.89 7.61 -3.87
C GLN A 488 42.20 7.01 -2.47
N GLN A 489 41.20 6.42 -1.82
CA GLN A 489 41.39 5.70 -0.56
C GLN A 489 42.00 4.30 -0.73
N GLY A 490 42.25 3.86 -1.96
CA GLY A 490 42.75 2.51 -2.24
C GLY A 490 41.74 1.39 -1.93
N ALA A 491 40.43 1.70 -1.95
CA ALA A 491 39.39 0.74 -1.63
C ALA A 491 39.34 -0.38 -2.68
N PRO A 492 39.14 -1.64 -2.30
CA PRO A 492 38.82 -2.70 -3.25
C PRO A 492 37.44 -2.47 -3.85
N PHE A 493 37.29 -2.70 -5.17
CA PHE A 493 36.04 -2.51 -5.87
C PHE A 493 35.40 -3.84 -6.25
N TYR A 494 34.08 -3.90 -6.06
CA TYR A 494 33.23 -5.03 -6.46
C TYR A 494 32.02 -4.52 -7.23
N ALA A 495 31.42 -5.38 -8.05
CA ALA A 495 30.12 -5.14 -8.67
C ALA A 495 29.12 -6.23 -8.33
N LEU A 496 27.87 -5.84 -8.10
CA LEU A 496 26.72 -6.74 -8.07
C LEU A 496 26.07 -6.75 -9.45
N LYS A 497 25.98 -7.91 -10.07
CA LYS A 497 25.49 -8.09 -11.44
C LYS A 497 24.45 -9.21 -11.51
N ALA A 498 23.45 -9.04 -12.39
CA ALA A 498 22.54 -10.10 -12.80
C ALA A 498 22.93 -10.58 -14.21
N ASP A 499 22.86 -11.89 -14.46
CA ASP A 499 23.24 -12.46 -15.75
C ASP A 499 22.38 -11.92 -16.90
N GLU A 500 21.12 -11.57 -16.63
CA GLU A 500 20.19 -11.01 -17.62
C GLU A 500 20.62 -9.63 -18.15
N GLU A 501 21.45 -8.89 -17.40
CA GLU A 501 21.94 -7.54 -17.73
C GLU A 501 23.45 -7.52 -18.10
N ALA A 502 24.07 -8.67 -18.35
CA ALA A 502 25.53 -8.81 -18.40
C ALA A 502 26.21 -7.83 -19.38
N VAL A 503 25.68 -7.66 -20.59
CA VAL A 503 26.27 -6.78 -21.61
C VAL A 503 26.16 -5.31 -21.21
N HIS A 504 25.00 -4.87 -20.75
CA HIS A 504 24.74 -3.50 -20.34
C HIS A 504 25.59 -3.12 -19.12
N THR A 505 25.67 -4.00 -18.14
CA THR A 505 26.43 -3.77 -16.91
C THR A 505 27.94 -3.62 -17.16
N GLU A 506 28.52 -4.36 -18.11
CA GLU A 506 29.93 -4.17 -18.51
C GLU A 506 30.17 -2.80 -19.16
N GLN A 507 29.26 -2.37 -20.04
CA GLN A 507 29.37 -1.05 -20.67
C GLN A 507 29.31 0.06 -19.63
N THR A 508 28.43 -0.04 -18.64
CA THR A 508 28.32 0.93 -17.54
C THR A 508 29.60 0.95 -16.67
N LEU A 509 30.14 -0.22 -16.31
CA LEU A 509 31.40 -0.30 -15.56
C LEU A 509 32.56 0.35 -16.31
N ASN A 510 32.67 0.09 -17.64
CA ASN A 510 33.70 0.69 -18.46
C ASN A 510 33.66 2.23 -18.48
N GLN A 511 32.46 2.85 -18.44
CA GLN A 511 32.29 4.30 -18.35
C GLN A 511 32.81 4.89 -17.04
N TYR A 512 32.93 4.08 -15.98
CA TYR A 512 33.53 4.43 -14.70
C TYR A 512 34.98 3.98 -14.58
N GLY A 513 35.60 3.44 -15.67
CA GLY A 513 36.99 3.02 -15.70
C GLY A 513 37.25 1.70 -14.98
N PHE A 514 36.30 0.78 -15.03
CA PHE A 514 36.43 -0.56 -14.43
C PHE A 514 36.11 -1.64 -15.45
N LYS A 515 36.73 -2.80 -15.30
CA LYS A 515 36.35 -4.05 -15.96
C LYS A 515 36.22 -5.18 -14.92
N THR A 516 35.43 -6.18 -15.25
CA THR A 516 35.27 -7.37 -14.43
C THR A 516 36.50 -8.26 -14.47
N GLN A 517 37.06 -8.62 -13.33
CA GLN A 517 38.22 -9.53 -13.22
C GLN A 517 37.77 -10.95 -12.97
N SER A 518 36.98 -11.19 -11.92
CA SER A 518 36.48 -12.50 -11.52
C SER A 518 35.10 -12.37 -10.87
N CYS A 519 34.24 -13.37 -11.07
CA CYS A 519 32.88 -13.37 -10.52
C CYS A 519 32.59 -14.63 -9.74
N GLN A 520 31.91 -14.49 -8.61
CA GLN A 520 31.35 -15.56 -7.81
C GLN A 520 29.81 -15.50 -7.89
N GLU A 521 29.16 -16.63 -8.14
CA GLU A 521 27.72 -16.75 -8.06
C GLU A 521 27.26 -16.69 -6.60
N LEU A 522 26.26 -15.87 -6.31
CA LEU A 522 25.69 -15.73 -4.98
C LEU A 522 24.56 -16.75 -4.78
N PRO A 523 24.49 -17.46 -3.65
CA PRO A 523 23.47 -18.47 -3.35
C PRO A 523 22.13 -17.83 -2.97
N ILE A 524 21.54 -17.04 -3.86
CA ILE A 524 20.34 -16.25 -3.60
C ILE A 524 19.09 -17.00 -4.08
N TYR A 525 18.06 -17.04 -3.23
CA TYR A 525 16.81 -17.75 -3.49
C TYR A 525 15.70 -16.79 -3.93
N ILE A 526 15.65 -16.42 -5.22
CA ILE A 526 14.70 -15.40 -5.68
C ILE A 526 13.57 -15.94 -6.58
N ARG A 527 13.74 -17.08 -7.23
CA ARG A 527 12.69 -17.72 -8.03
C ARG A 527 12.91 -19.23 -8.09
N GLU A 528 11.83 -20.01 -8.05
CA GLU A 528 11.89 -21.46 -8.27
C GLU A 528 11.92 -21.81 -9.75
N THR A 529 11.21 -21.03 -10.57
CA THR A 529 11.14 -21.18 -12.02
C THR A 529 11.87 -20.02 -12.69
N ASN A 530 12.93 -20.30 -13.41
CA ASN A 530 13.83 -19.33 -14.05
C ASN A 530 14.58 -18.43 -13.02
N PRO A 531 15.53 -19.00 -12.25
CA PRO A 531 16.24 -18.26 -11.21
C PRO A 531 17.13 -17.19 -11.84
N MET A 532 16.92 -15.93 -11.47
CA MET A 532 17.85 -14.86 -11.79
C MET A 532 19.17 -15.15 -11.08
N LYS A 533 20.26 -15.29 -11.82
CA LYS A 533 21.58 -15.53 -11.24
C LYS A 533 22.23 -14.21 -10.88
N PHE A 534 22.56 -14.09 -9.63
CA PHE A 534 23.27 -12.92 -9.08
C PHE A 534 24.75 -13.25 -8.88
N ARG A 535 25.59 -12.32 -9.28
CA ARG A 535 27.04 -12.46 -9.15
C ARG A 535 27.64 -11.28 -8.40
N LEU A 536 28.59 -11.60 -7.54
CA LEU A 536 29.53 -10.64 -6.99
C LEU A 536 30.83 -10.75 -7.78
N CYS A 537 31.22 -9.66 -8.41
CA CYS A 537 32.40 -9.62 -9.26
C CYS A 537 33.44 -8.66 -8.70
N GLN A 538 34.69 -9.09 -8.58
CA GLN A 538 35.81 -8.23 -8.30
C GLN A 538 36.12 -7.39 -9.54
N LEU A 539 36.45 -6.11 -9.33
CA LEU A 539 36.74 -5.16 -10.40
C LEU A 539 38.23 -4.79 -10.40
N GLU A 540 38.76 -4.58 -11.60
CA GLU A 540 40.08 -3.93 -11.79
C GLU A 540 39.91 -2.62 -12.57
N SER A 541 40.78 -1.65 -12.30
CA SER A 541 40.82 -0.38 -13.04
C SER A 541 41.33 -0.60 -14.45
N LEU A 542 40.70 0.08 -15.42
CA LEU A 542 41.13 0.10 -16.83
C LEU A 542 42.36 0.94 -17.01
#